data_f8f24646b5e996ed7d248484f1087b22
#
_entry.id   f8f24646b5e996ed7d248484f1087b22
#
_cell.length_a   1.000
_cell.length_b   1.000
_cell.length_c   1.000
_cell.angle_alpha   90.00
_cell.angle_beta   90.00
_cell.angle_gamma   90.00
#
_symmetry.space_group_name_H-M   'P 1'
#
loop_
_entity.id
_entity.type
_entity.pdbx_description
1 polymer ?
#
loop_
_entity_poly.entity_id
_entity_poly.type
_entity_poly.pdbx_seq_one_letter_code
_entity_poly.pdbx_strand_id
1 'polypeptide(L)'
;MARPLKVGLDYFPLDVNIDDDVELLEAECGLEGFAILIKLWQKIYATGYFIEWNDDIELLFSRKINADKNTVNSVINACLRRNLFDNELFQKYGILTSRGIQKRYITA
;
A
#
# COMPACT_ATOMS: atom_id res chain seq x y z
N MET A 1 -0.47 -22.69 23.74
CA MET A 1 -1.08 -21.38 24.04
C MET A 1 -1.78 -20.86 22.81
N ALA A 2 -3.05 -20.50 22.95
CA ALA A 2 -3.80 -19.98 21.85
C ALA A 2 -3.33 -18.56 21.50
N ARG A 3 -3.06 -18.32 20.24
CA ARG A 3 -2.77 -16.97 19.76
C ARG A 3 -4.06 -16.17 19.68
N PRO A 4 -4.01 -14.85 19.97
CA PRO A 4 -5.14 -14.01 19.70
C PRO A 4 -5.47 -14.04 18.20
N LEU A 5 -6.72 -13.81 17.85
CA LEU A 5 -7.12 -13.75 16.46
C LEU A 5 -6.32 -12.67 15.74
N LYS A 6 -5.65 -13.07 14.67
CA LYS A 6 -4.78 -12.18 13.92
C LYS A 6 -5.58 -11.38 12.89
N VAL A 7 -5.50 -10.07 12.94
CA VAL A 7 -6.17 -9.19 11.99
C VAL A 7 -5.41 -9.08 10.69
N GLY A 8 -4.08 -9.10 10.76
CA GLY A 8 -3.21 -8.99 9.60
C GLY A 8 -2.21 -10.11 9.50
N LEU A 9 -1.24 -9.98 8.61
CA LEU A 9 -0.21 -10.95 8.35
C LEU A 9 1.13 -10.52 8.94
N ASP A 10 1.95 -11.49 9.35
CA ASP A 10 3.33 -11.24 9.75
C ASP A 10 4.23 -10.99 8.53
N TYR A 11 3.86 -11.55 7.39
CA TYR A 11 4.58 -11.37 6.13
C TYR A 11 3.60 -11.54 4.97
N PHE A 12 4.00 -11.06 3.80
CA PHE A 12 3.26 -11.29 2.56
C PHE A 12 4.26 -11.64 1.47
N PRO A 13 3.84 -12.46 0.48
CA PRO A 13 4.75 -12.81 -0.62
C PRO A 13 4.93 -11.65 -1.59
N LEU A 14 6.17 -11.44 -2.00
CA LEU A 14 6.51 -10.48 -3.03
C LEU A 14 7.09 -11.26 -4.20
N ASP A 15 6.42 -11.24 -5.35
CA ASP A 15 6.86 -11.98 -6.52
C ASP A 15 8.19 -11.44 -7.05
N VAL A 16 9.04 -12.34 -7.53
CA VAL A 16 10.27 -11.93 -8.21
C VAL A 16 9.94 -11.33 -9.58
N ASN A 17 8.85 -11.74 -10.19
CA ASN A 17 8.35 -11.14 -11.43
C ASN A 17 7.26 -10.13 -11.05
N ILE A 18 7.67 -8.88 -10.92
CA ILE A 18 6.77 -7.79 -10.58
C ILE A 18 5.97 -7.43 -11.82
N ASP A 19 4.66 -7.15 -11.66
CA ASP A 19 3.84 -6.84 -12.81
C ASP A 19 4.20 -5.47 -13.43
N ASP A 20 3.66 -5.23 -14.63
CA ASP A 20 4.01 -4.04 -15.41
C ASP A 20 3.63 -2.74 -14.69
N ASP A 21 2.54 -2.73 -13.94
CA ASP A 21 2.10 -1.53 -13.24
C ASP A 21 3.07 -1.13 -12.15
N VAL A 22 3.64 -2.10 -11.45
CA VAL A 22 4.65 -1.83 -10.43
C VAL A 22 5.97 -1.38 -11.07
N GLU A 23 6.37 -2.01 -12.17
CA GLU A 23 7.56 -1.58 -12.90
C GLU A 23 7.42 -0.17 -13.46
N LEU A 24 6.24 0.18 -13.97
CA LEU A 24 5.97 1.53 -14.45
C LEU A 24 5.96 2.55 -13.30
N LEU A 25 5.45 2.16 -12.15
CA LEU A 25 5.51 3.02 -10.97
C LEU A 25 6.97 3.31 -10.59
N GLU A 26 7.81 2.28 -10.58
CA GLU A 26 9.22 2.45 -10.27
C GLU A 26 9.92 3.33 -11.31
N ALA A 27 9.59 3.15 -12.58
CA ALA A 27 10.14 3.98 -13.65
C ALA A 27 9.73 5.45 -13.49
N GLU A 28 8.50 5.71 -13.09
CA GLU A 28 7.98 7.06 -12.91
C GLU A 28 8.49 7.70 -11.63
N CYS A 29 8.48 6.99 -10.52
CA CYS A 29 8.75 7.53 -9.18
C CYS A 29 10.13 7.16 -8.64
N GLY A 30 10.89 6.36 -9.40
CA GLY A 30 12.23 5.93 -8.99
C GLY A 30 12.21 4.83 -7.95
N LEU A 31 13.38 4.42 -7.51
CA LEU A 31 13.54 3.38 -6.50
C LEU A 31 12.87 3.77 -5.19
N GLU A 32 12.89 5.04 -4.85
CA GLU A 32 12.19 5.56 -3.65
C GLU A 32 10.68 5.30 -3.73
N GLY A 33 10.09 5.48 -4.92
CA GLY A 33 8.66 5.19 -5.12
C GLY A 33 8.34 3.72 -4.90
N PHE A 34 9.19 2.83 -5.40
CA PHE A 34 9.03 1.40 -5.17
C PHE A 34 9.15 1.06 -3.68
N ALA A 35 10.13 1.66 -2.99
CA ALA A 35 10.31 1.43 -1.56
C ALA A 35 9.10 1.91 -0.75
N ILE A 36 8.52 3.05 -1.12
CA ILE A 36 7.32 3.58 -0.47
C ILE A 36 6.14 2.63 -0.68
N LEU A 37 5.98 2.08 -1.88
CA LEU A 37 4.92 1.09 -2.15
C LEU A 37 5.08 -0.15 -1.27
N ILE A 38 6.30 -0.66 -1.12
CA ILE A 38 6.57 -1.80 -0.24
C ILE A 38 6.16 -1.48 1.20
N LYS A 39 6.52 -0.28 1.68
CA LYS A 39 6.15 0.15 3.04
C LYS A 39 4.64 0.27 3.21
N LEU A 40 3.94 0.74 2.20
CA LEU A 40 2.48 0.79 2.21
C LEU A 40 1.88 -0.62 2.25
N TRP A 41 2.39 -1.54 1.44
CA TRP A 41 1.93 -2.93 1.47
C TRP A 41 2.16 -3.56 2.84
N GLN A 42 3.32 -3.33 3.45
CA GLN A 42 3.60 -3.84 4.79
C GLN A 42 2.55 -3.36 5.79
N LYS A 43 2.21 -2.07 5.73
CA LYS A 43 1.19 -1.50 6.62
C LYS A 43 -0.19 -2.09 6.35
N ILE A 44 -0.56 -2.21 5.07
CA ILE A 44 -1.87 -2.74 4.67
C ILE A 44 -2.04 -4.18 5.15
N TYR A 45 -1.07 -5.04 4.85
CA TYR A 45 -1.19 -6.45 5.23
C TYR A 45 -1.07 -6.67 6.74
N ALA A 46 -0.31 -5.83 7.42
CA ALA A 46 -0.19 -5.93 8.88
C ALA A 46 -1.46 -5.50 9.60
N THR A 47 -2.24 -4.60 9.02
CA THR A 47 -3.42 -4.03 9.70
C THR A 47 -4.75 -4.58 9.23
N GLY A 48 -4.78 -5.48 8.25
CA GLY A 48 -6.00 -6.18 7.89
C GLY A 48 -6.51 -5.91 6.47
N TYR A 49 -5.59 -5.74 5.52
CA TYR A 49 -5.88 -5.73 4.07
C TYR A 49 -6.44 -4.42 3.53
N PHE A 50 -6.58 -3.40 4.37
CA PHE A 50 -6.78 -2.02 3.94
C PHE A 50 -6.29 -1.09 5.03
N ILE A 51 -6.04 0.17 4.67
CA ILE A 51 -5.72 1.21 5.65
C ILE A 51 -6.50 2.47 5.29
N GLU A 52 -6.91 3.21 6.32
CA GLU A 52 -7.44 4.55 6.12
C GLU A 52 -6.30 5.46 5.68
N TRP A 53 -6.64 6.43 4.84
CA TRP A 53 -5.65 7.38 4.34
C TRP A 53 -6.23 8.78 4.29
N ASN A 54 -5.54 9.70 4.96
CA ASN A 54 -5.87 11.12 4.96
C ASN A 54 -4.59 11.90 5.21
N ASP A 55 -4.67 13.23 5.25
CA ASP A 55 -3.48 14.07 5.40
C ASP A 55 -2.69 13.79 6.67
N ASP A 56 -3.38 13.54 7.78
CA ASP A 56 -2.72 13.26 9.05
C ASP A 56 -1.99 11.92 9.02
N ILE A 57 -2.65 10.89 8.47
CA ILE A 57 -2.05 9.56 8.35
C ILE A 57 -0.85 9.61 7.38
N GLU A 58 -1.00 10.37 6.27
CA GLU A 58 0.10 10.55 5.33
C GLU A 58 1.30 11.22 5.99
N LEU A 59 1.07 12.23 6.80
CA LEU A 59 2.15 12.91 7.54
C LEU A 59 2.85 11.95 8.50
N LEU A 60 2.08 11.21 9.30
CA LEU A 60 2.64 10.25 10.25
C LEU A 60 3.42 9.15 9.53
N PHE A 61 2.87 8.61 8.45
CA PHE A 61 3.53 7.59 7.66
C PHE A 61 4.85 8.12 7.07
N SER A 62 4.82 9.33 6.51
CA SER A 62 6.00 9.95 5.90
C SER A 62 7.13 10.12 6.93
N ARG A 63 6.79 10.56 8.13
CA ARG A 63 7.77 10.72 9.21
C ARG A 63 8.33 9.37 9.65
N LYS A 64 7.46 8.37 9.75
CA LYS A 64 7.87 7.03 10.19
C LYS A 64 8.86 6.39 9.24
N ILE A 65 8.67 6.55 7.93
CA ILE A 65 9.58 5.98 6.93
C ILE A 65 10.70 6.94 6.53
N ASN A 66 10.72 8.14 7.13
CA ASN A 66 11.72 9.17 6.85
C ASN A 66 11.73 9.59 5.37
N ALA A 67 10.54 9.83 4.83
CA ALA A 67 10.37 10.31 3.47
C ALA A 67 9.64 11.65 3.47
N ASP A 68 9.81 12.42 2.40
CA ASP A 68 9.11 13.68 2.25
C ASP A 68 7.62 13.42 2.02
N LYS A 69 6.77 14.19 2.69
CA LYS A 69 5.31 14.04 2.56
C LYS A 69 4.85 14.24 1.12
N ASN A 70 5.45 15.20 0.41
CA ASN A 70 5.07 15.44 -0.99
C ASN A 70 5.47 14.27 -1.89
N THR A 71 6.59 13.64 -1.60
CA THR A 71 7.02 12.43 -2.33
C THR A 71 6.05 11.28 -2.09
N VAL A 72 5.66 11.06 -0.83
CA VAL A 72 4.67 10.04 -0.50
C VAL A 72 3.35 10.32 -1.23
N ASN A 73 2.88 11.55 -1.20
CA ASN A 73 1.65 11.95 -1.90
C ASN A 73 1.73 11.66 -3.40
N SER A 74 2.86 11.99 -4.03
CA SER A 74 3.07 11.73 -5.45
C SER A 74 3.02 10.24 -5.77
N VAL A 75 3.62 9.42 -4.91
CA VAL A 75 3.61 7.96 -5.07
C VAL A 75 2.19 7.41 -4.92
N ILE A 76 1.44 7.87 -3.93
CA ILE A 76 0.03 7.47 -3.75
C ILE A 76 -0.78 7.80 -5.00
N ASN A 77 -0.64 9.01 -5.53
CA ASN A 77 -1.37 9.44 -6.73
C ASN A 77 -0.99 8.59 -7.94
N ALA A 78 0.29 8.26 -8.09
CA ALA A 78 0.75 7.39 -9.18
C ALA A 78 0.17 5.97 -9.03
N CYS A 79 0.14 5.44 -7.81
CA CYS A 79 -0.45 4.13 -7.54
C CYS A 79 -1.94 4.10 -7.90
N LEU A 80 -2.66 5.17 -7.59
CA LEU A 80 -4.08 5.27 -7.93
C LEU A 80 -4.29 5.33 -9.45
N ARG A 81 -3.48 6.11 -10.16
CA ARG A 81 -3.56 6.21 -11.62
C ARG A 81 -3.26 4.87 -12.30
N ARG A 82 -2.37 4.07 -11.73
CA ARG A 82 -1.95 2.80 -12.31
C ARG A 82 -2.72 1.60 -11.76
N ASN A 83 -3.80 1.86 -11.01
CA ASN A 83 -4.66 0.82 -10.44
C ASN A 83 -3.94 -0.14 -9.48
N LEU A 84 -2.84 0.28 -8.88
CA LEU A 84 -2.19 -0.45 -7.80
C LEU A 84 -3.01 -0.36 -6.52
N PHE A 85 -3.77 0.72 -6.37
CA PHE A 85 -4.82 0.87 -5.38
C PHE A 85 -6.12 1.23 -6.07
N ASP A 86 -7.23 0.79 -5.50
CA ASP A 86 -8.56 1.03 -6.05
C ASP A 86 -8.94 2.50 -5.85
N ASN A 87 -9.03 3.24 -6.95
CA ASN A 87 -9.33 4.66 -6.90
C ASN A 87 -10.75 4.94 -6.43
N GLU A 88 -11.71 4.10 -6.79
CA GLU A 88 -13.09 4.28 -6.37
C GLU A 88 -13.24 4.16 -4.86
N LEU A 89 -12.63 3.13 -4.27
CA LEU A 89 -12.65 2.95 -2.82
C LEU A 89 -11.91 4.06 -2.10
N PHE A 90 -10.83 4.56 -2.69
CA PHE A 90 -10.12 5.69 -2.13
C PHE A 90 -10.97 6.95 -2.11
N GLN A 91 -11.63 7.28 -3.23
CA GLN A 91 -12.48 8.47 -3.34
C GLN A 91 -13.71 8.38 -2.44
N LYS A 92 -14.27 7.19 -2.31
CA LYS A 92 -15.53 6.99 -1.61
C LYS A 92 -15.36 6.83 -0.10
N TYR A 93 -14.30 6.12 0.32
CA TYR A 93 -14.11 5.74 1.73
C TYR A 93 -12.80 6.22 2.33
N GLY A 94 -11.91 6.80 1.55
CA GLY A 94 -10.61 7.24 2.05
C GLY A 94 -9.72 6.09 2.50
N ILE A 95 -9.77 4.96 1.80
CA ILE A 95 -8.95 3.79 2.13
C ILE A 95 -8.03 3.41 0.98
N LEU A 96 -6.89 2.81 1.33
CA LEU A 96 -5.98 2.22 0.36
C LEU A 96 -6.12 0.70 0.41
N THR A 97 -6.51 0.11 -0.71
CA THR A 97 -6.61 -1.32 -0.93
C THR A 97 -6.69 -1.57 -2.43
N SER A 98 -6.75 -2.81 -2.83
CA SER A 98 -6.92 -3.19 -4.24
C SER A 98 -7.67 -4.51 -4.33
N ARG A 99 -8.10 -4.87 -5.56
CA ARG A 99 -8.73 -6.17 -5.80
C ARG A 99 -7.80 -7.31 -5.42
N GLY A 100 -6.53 -7.21 -5.76
CA GLY A 100 -5.55 -8.23 -5.43
C GLY A 100 -5.39 -8.41 -3.92
N ILE A 101 -5.36 -7.30 -3.18
CA ILE A 101 -5.28 -7.33 -1.73
C ILE A 101 -6.52 -7.97 -1.13
N GLN A 102 -7.71 -7.59 -1.58
CA GLN A 102 -8.96 -8.14 -1.10
C GLN A 102 -9.10 -9.62 -1.45
N LYS A 103 -8.65 -10.02 -2.62
CA LYS A 103 -8.64 -11.40 -3.05
C LYS A 103 -7.79 -12.27 -2.11
N ARG A 104 -6.65 -11.76 -1.68
CA ARG A 104 -5.80 -12.46 -0.71
C ARG A 104 -6.49 -12.63 0.63
N TYR A 105 -7.26 -11.64 1.05
CA TYR A 105 -8.06 -11.73 2.27
C TYR A 105 -9.04 -12.91 2.20
N ILE A 106 -9.73 -13.06 1.08
CA ILE A 106 -10.70 -14.14 0.90
C ILE A 106 -10.04 -15.51 0.89
N THR A 107 -8.84 -15.62 0.31
CA THR A 107 -8.15 -16.89 0.16
C THR A 107 -7.23 -17.25 1.34
N ALA A 108 -6.95 -16.29 2.18
CA ALA A 108 -6.13 -16.53 3.38
C ALA A 108 -6.98 -17.12 4.51
#